data_3c8964134373c55d76a9b8f882b5b3c2
#
_entry.id   3c8964134373c55d76a9b8f882b5b3c2
#
_cell.length_a   1.000
_cell.length_b   1.000
_cell.length_c   1.000
_cell.angle_alpha   90.00
_cell.angle_beta   90.00
_cell.angle_gamma   90.00
#
_symmetry.space_group_name_H-M   'P 1'
#
loop_
_entity.id
_entity.type
_entity.pdbx_description
1 polymer ?
#
loop_
_entity_poly.entity_id
_entity_poly.type
_entity_poly.pdbx_seq_one_letter_code
_entity_poly.pdbx_strand_id
1 'polypeptide(L)'
;MSEVGTFSKILVAIDGSETSLKAAEYGIEFAKKYNTQLIILHIIHIHAAGLMYTTESTFKQFIEKNKKESEEWFNAISKKAKEQGIEIKTETVEEIYSVPGAIIKRAEEENVDIIIIGSTGKSGFKKLLLGSVATDVVRYSKCPVFVIK
;
A
#
# COMPACT_ATOMS: atom_id res chain seq x y z
N MET A 1 0.77 24.15 -4.80
CA MET A 1 0.49 23.97 -3.36
C MET A 1 -0.98 23.59 -3.20
N SER A 2 -1.27 22.40 -2.67
CA SER A 2 -2.64 22.06 -2.32
C SER A 2 -3.08 22.89 -1.11
N GLU A 3 -4.26 23.47 -1.18
CA GLU A 3 -4.86 24.13 -0.02
C GLU A 3 -5.12 23.11 1.08
N VAL A 4 -4.91 23.50 2.33
CA VAL A 4 -5.21 22.64 3.48
C VAL A 4 -6.67 22.23 3.43
N GLY A 5 -6.94 20.93 3.43
CA GLY A 5 -8.30 20.38 3.41
C GLY A 5 -8.82 19.95 2.03
N THR A 6 -8.04 20.15 0.97
CA THR A 6 -8.42 19.67 -0.37
C THR A 6 -7.67 18.39 -0.69
N PHE A 7 -8.35 17.25 -0.66
CA PHE A 7 -7.78 15.96 -1.04
C PHE A 7 -8.20 15.63 -2.47
N SER A 8 -7.23 15.41 -3.36
CA SER A 8 -7.49 14.98 -4.73
C SER A 8 -7.00 13.57 -5.02
N LYS A 9 -6.02 13.08 -4.27
CA LYS A 9 -5.43 11.77 -4.50
C LYS A 9 -5.01 11.10 -3.19
N ILE A 10 -5.45 9.87 -3.02
CA ILE A 10 -5.16 9.02 -1.84
C ILE A 10 -4.37 7.80 -2.29
N LEU A 11 -3.35 7.42 -1.53
CA LEU A 11 -2.62 6.17 -1.71
C LEU A 11 -2.84 5.28 -0.50
N VAL A 12 -3.23 4.03 -0.73
CA VAL A 12 -3.31 3.00 0.29
C VAL A 12 -2.26 1.94 -0.01
N ALA A 13 -1.38 1.66 0.95
CA ALA A 13 -0.39 0.59 0.84
C ALA A 13 -0.96 -0.69 1.47
N ILE A 14 -0.95 -1.79 0.71
CA ILE A 14 -1.46 -3.08 1.18
C ILE A 14 -0.39 -4.17 1.08
N ASP A 15 -0.46 -5.14 1.99
CA ASP A 15 0.39 -6.33 1.99
C ASP A 15 -0.41 -7.64 2.14
N GLY A 16 -1.75 -7.55 2.02
CA GLY A 16 -2.65 -8.68 2.19
C GLY A 16 -3.01 -8.98 3.64
N SER A 17 -2.44 -8.26 4.61
CA SER A 17 -2.83 -8.38 6.02
C SER A 17 -4.24 -7.84 6.24
N GLU A 18 -4.90 -8.30 7.30
CA GLU A 18 -6.24 -7.86 7.68
C GLU A 18 -6.32 -6.34 7.86
N THR A 19 -5.34 -5.75 8.55
CA THR A 19 -5.29 -4.30 8.76
C THR A 19 -5.07 -3.53 7.47
N SER A 20 -4.27 -4.06 6.54
CA SER A 20 -4.04 -3.40 5.24
C SER A 20 -5.29 -3.45 4.35
N LEU A 21 -6.00 -4.56 4.35
CA LEU A 21 -7.27 -4.67 3.61
C LEU A 21 -8.35 -3.77 4.21
N LYS A 22 -8.37 -3.63 5.52
CA LYS A 22 -9.22 -2.66 6.22
C LYS A 22 -8.85 -1.22 5.85
N ALA A 23 -7.55 -0.93 5.74
CA ALA A 23 -7.07 0.36 5.25
C ALA A 23 -7.59 0.69 3.85
N ALA A 24 -7.64 -0.31 2.96
CA ALA A 24 -8.21 -0.14 1.62
C ALA A 24 -9.71 0.20 1.68
N GLU A 25 -10.47 -0.40 2.59
CA GLU A 25 -11.87 -0.07 2.79
C GLU A 25 -12.05 1.39 3.25
N TYR A 26 -11.24 1.86 4.18
CA TYR A 26 -11.20 3.27 4.55
C TYR A 26 -10.87 4.18 3.37
N GLY A 27 -9.91 3.76 2.53
CA GLY A 27 -9.57 4.49 1.31
C GLY A 27 -10.75 4.68 0.37
N ILE A 28 -11.56 3.64 0.18
CA ILE A 28 -12.78 3.69 -0.64
C ILE A 28 -13.79 4.69 -0.03
N GLU A 29 -14.00 4.63 1.28
CA GLU A 29 -14.91 5.56 1.98
C GLU A 29 -14.45 7.01 1.84
N PHE A 30 -13.15 7.28 2.02
CA PHE A 30 -12.57 8.61 1.81
C PHE A 30 -12.74 9.06 0.36
N ALA A 31 -12.44 8.19 -0.61
CA ALA A 31 -12.55 8.53 -2.02
C ALA A 31 -13.98 8.89 -2.41
N LYS A 32 -14.94 8.15 -1.88
CA LYS A 32 -16.37 8.42 -2.09
C LYS A 32 -16.78 9.75 -1.48
N LYS A 33 -16.40 10.00 -0.22
CA LYS A 33 -16.79 11.19 0.53
C LYS A 33 -16.19 12.47 -0.04
N TYR A 34 -14.93 12.43 -0.45
CA TYR A 34 -14.18 13.60 -0.89
C TYR A 34 -13.98 13.66 -2.40
N ASN A 35 -14.53 12.71 -3.15
CA ASN A 35 -14.41 12.62 -4.61
C ASN A 35 -12.94 12.65 -5.06
N THR A 36 -12.12 11.77 -4.49
CA THR A 36 -10.69 11.68 -4.77
C THR A 36 -10.36 10.50 -5.67
N GLN A 37 -9.20 10.57 -6.31
CA GLN A 37 -8.57 9.41 -6.94
C GLN A 37 -7.99 8.50 -5.86
N LEU A 38 -8.06 7.20 -6.07
CA LEU A 38 -7.57 6.20 -5.13
C LEU A 38 -6.58 5.26 -5.79
N ILE A 39 -5.36 5.23 -5.24
CA ILE A 39 -4.29 4.31 -5.67
C ILE A 39 -4.13 3.24 -4.58
N ILE A 40 -4.19 1.99 -4.99
CA ILE A 40 -3.89 0.84 -4.11
C ILE A 40 -2.53 0.30 -4.54
N LEU A 41 -1.57 0.35 -3.64
CA LEU A 41 -0.17 0.01 -3.89
C LEU A 41 0.24 -1.22 -3.08
N HIS A 42 0.87 -2.19 -3.74
CA HIS A 42 1.55 -3.30 -3.09
C HIS A 42 3.04 -3.26 -3.43
N ILE A 43 3.88 -3.40 -2.41
CA ILE A 43 5.33 -3.51 -2.58
C ILE A 43 5.74 -4.97 -2.39
N ILE A 44 6.30 -5.57 -3.43
CA ILE A 44 6.92 -6.88 -3.33
C ILE A 44 8.35 -6.68 -2.81
N HIS A 45 8.57 -7.05 -1.55
CA HIS A 45 9.88 -6.91 -0.93
C HIS A 45 10.77 -8.09 -1.34
N ILE A 46 11.88 -7.78 -1.99
CA ILE A 46 12.87 -8.74 -2.41
C ILE A 46 14.06 -8.67 -1.45
N HIS A 47 14.27 -9.72 -0.66
CA HIS A 47 15.40 -9.77 0.26
C HIS A 47 16.70 -9.97 -0.51
N ALA A 48 17.60 -8.99 -0.46
CA ALA A 48 18.88 -9.02 -1.17
C ALA A 48 19.70 -10.28 -0.88
N ALA A 49 19.70 -10.74 0.38
CA ALA A 49 20.36 -11.97 0.78
C ALA A 49 19.82 -13.21 0.06
N GLY A 50 18.50 -13.25 -0.18
CA GLY A 50 17.86 -14.33 -0.92
C GLY A 50 18.25 -14.39 -2.39
N LEU A 51 18.56 -13.25 -3.00
CA LEU A 51 18.98 -13.17 -4.40
C LEU A 51 20.31 -13.87 -4.66
N MET A 52 21.20 -13.89 -3.67
CA MET A 52 22.54 -14.52 -3.79
C MET A 52 22.46 -16.04 -3.81
N TYR A 53 21.39 -16.63 -3.30
CA TYR A 53 21.23 -18.07 -3.11
C TYR A 53 20.08 -18.67 -3.93
N THR A 54 19.52 -17.90 -4.84
CA THR A 54 18.39 -18.36 -5.65
C THR A 54 18.78 -18.46 -7.13
N THR A 55 18.08 -19.32 -7.86
CA THR A 55 18.18 -19.40 -9.32
C THR A 55 17.24 -18.36 -9.94
N GLU A 56 17.53 -18.00 -11.20
CA GLU A 56 16.65 -17.12 -11.97
C GLU A 56 15.22 -17.67 -12.04
N SER A 57 15.08 -18.98 -12.25
CA SER A 57 13.78 -19.65 -12.29
C SER A 57 13.01 -19.53 -10.96
N THR A 58 13.68 -19.77 -9.85
CA THR A 58 13.08 -19.67 -8.52
C THR A 58 12.68 -18.23 -8.19
N PHE A 59 13.52 -17.27 -8.54
CA PHE A 59 13.23 -15.85 -8.39
C PHE A 59 11.99 -15.44 -9.20
N LYS A 60 11.93 -15.87 -10.46
CA LYS A 60 10.80 -15.59 -11.34
C LYS A 60 9.50 -16.16 -10.79
N GLN A 61 9.52 -17.39 -10.26
CA GLN A 61 8.38 -18.00 -9.59
C GLN A 61 7.93 -17.23 -8.37
N PHE A 62 8.87 -16.73 -7.58
CA PHE A 62 8.59 -15.88 -6.40
C PHE A 62 7.83 -14.61 -6.80
N ILE A 63 8.32 -13.90 -7.82
CA ILE A 63 7.67 -12.68 -8.31
C ILE A 63 6.27 -12.99 -8.87
N GLU A 64 6.14 -14.02 -9.68
CA GLU A 64 4.84 -14.42 -10.25
C GLU A 64 3.82 -14.78 -9.18
N LYS A 65 4.23 -15.51 -8.14
CA LYS A 65 3.38 -15.87 -7.01
C LYS A 65 2.89 -14.63 -6.27
N ASN A 66 3.79 -13.70 -5.97
CA ASN A 66 3.44 -12.45 -5.27
C ASN A 66 2.50 -11.57 -6.10
N LYS A 67 2.74 -11.48 -7.40
CA LYS A 67 1.86 -10.75 -8.32
C LYS A 67 0.46 -11.37 -8.36
N LYS A 68 0.38 -12.69 -8.42
CA LYS A 68 -0.90 -13.40 -8.43
C LYS A 68 -1.69 -13.17 -7.13
N GLU A 69 -1.04 -13.25 -5.99
CA GLU A 69 -1.67 -12.97 -4.69
C GLU A 69 -2.18 -11.52 -4.63
N SER A 70 -1.36 -10.57 -5.06
CA SER A 70 -1.76 -9.16 -5.05
C SER A 70 -2.92 -8.87 -6.02
N GLU A 71 -2.98 -9.55 -7.15
CA GLU A 71 -4.12 -9.44 -8.07
C GLU A 71 -5.43 -9.87 -7.43
N GLU A 72 -5.41 -10.91 -6.61
CA GLU A 72 -6.59 -11.36 -5.86
C GLU A 72 -7.07 -10.28 -4.90
N TRP A 73 -6.16 -9.64 -4.17
CA TRP A 73 -6.50 -8.52 -3.28
C TRP A 73 -7.03 -7.33 -4.07
N PHE A 74 -6.36 -6.97 -5.16
CA PHE A 74 -6.77 -5.86 -6.03
C PHE A 74 -8.15 -6.08 -6.61
N ASN A 75 -8.45 -7.30 -7.07
CA ASN A 75 -9.75 -7.64 -7.63
C ASN A 75 -10.86 -7.51 -6.58
N ALA A 76 -10.63 -7.98 -5.36
CA ALA A 76 -11.59 -7.86 -4.27
C ALA A 76 -11.84 -6.39 -3.88
N ILE A 77 -10.78 -5.59 -3.81
CA ILE A 77 -10.86 -4.16 -3.50
C ILE A 77 -11.55 -3.40 -4.64
N SER A 78 -11.18 -3.70 -5.89
CA SER A 78 -11.79 -3.10 -7.07
C SER A 78 -13.29 -3.36 -7.15
N LYS A 79 -13.71 -4.58 -6.81
CA LYS A 79 -15.14 -4.93 -6.77
C LYS A 79 -15.90 -4.09 -5.75
N LYS A 80 -15.38 -3.98 -4.54
CA LYS A 80 -15.97 -3.13 -3.48
C LYS A 80 -16.03 -1.67 -3.89
N ALA A 81 -14.94 -1.17 -4.48
CA ALA A 81 -14.87 0.22 -4.96
C ALA A 81 -15.90 0.48 -6.05
N LYS A 82 -16.03 -0.42 -7.01
CA LYS A 82 -16.98 -0.31 -8.12
C LYS A 82 -18.43 -0.30 -7.63
N GLU A 83 -18.76 -1.11 -6.62
CA GLU A 83 -20.06 -1.11 -5.97
C GLU A 83 -20.41 0.25 -5.35
N GLN A 84 -19.40 1.03 -4.96
CA GLN A 84 -19.51 2.37 -4.41
C GLN A 84 -19.39 3.47 -5.48
N GLY A 85 -19.24 3.11 -6.75
CA GLY A 85 -19.04 4.07 -7.84
C GLY A 85 -17.63 4.67 -7.90
N ILE A 86 -16.64 4.02 -7.30
CA ILE A 86 -15.26 4.48 -7.23
C ILE A 86 -14.38 3.64 -8.17
N GLU A 87 -13.61 4.32 -9.02
CA GLU A 87 -12.53 3.69 -9.79
C GLU A 87 -11.23 3.77 -9.01
N ILE A 88 -10.49 2.68 -8.99
CA ILE A 88 -9.18 2.62 -8.35
C ILE A 88 -8.09 2.34 -9.37
N LYS A 89 -6.90 2.84 -9.07
CA LYS A 89 -5.66 2.47 -9.78
C LYS A 89 -4.91 1.50 -8.89
N THR A 90 -4.50 0.36 -9.44
CA THR A 90 -3.72 -0.64 -8.70
C THR A 90 -2.30 -0.69 -9.23
N GLU A 91 -1.33 -0.78 -8.34
CA GLU A 91 0.08 -0.85 -8.69
C GLU A 91 0.82 -1.86 -7.83
N THR A 92 1.77 -2.57 -8.45
CA THR A 92 2.70 -3.45 -7.76
C THR A 92 4.12 -3.00 -8.10
N VAL A 93 4.95 -2.81 -7.09
CA VAL A 93 6.34 -2.38 -7.21
C VAL A 93 7.26 -3.39 -6.54
N GLU A 94 8.33 -3.74 -7.20
CA GLU A 94 9.39 -4.59 -6.66
C GLU A 94 10.43 -3.71 -5.97
N GLU A 95 10.82 -4.04 -4.75
CA GLU A 95 11.74 -3.24 -3.94
C GLU A 95 12.72 -4.11 -3.15
N ILE A 96 14.00 -3.77 -3.23
CA ILE A 96 15.08 -4.50 -2.55
C ILE A 96 15.46 -3.85 -1.22
N TYR A 97 15.47 -2.52 -1.17
CA TYR A 97 16.06 -1.78 -0.06
C TYR A 97 15.09 -1.44 1.07
N SER A 98 13.99 -0.79 0.75
CA SER A 98 13.09 -0.24 1.77
C SER A 98 11.65 -0.19 1.31
N VAL A 99 10.80 -1.00 1.93
CA VAL A 99 9.35 -0.96 1.67
C VAL A 99 8.76 0.41 2.02
N PRO A 100 9.00 1.00 3.22
CA PRO A 100 8.52 2.34 3.53
C PRO A 100 9.03 3.39 2.54
N GLY A 101 10.30 3.30 2.17
CA GLY A 101 10.91 4.20 1.19
C GLY A 101 10.22 4.15 -0.17
N ALA A 102 9.88 2.96 -0.64
CA ALA A 102 9.15 2.75 -1.90
C ALA A 102 7.75 3.36 -1.85
N ILE A 103 7.04 3.17 -0.73
CA ILE A 103 5.71 3.75 -0.51
C ILE A 103 5.77 5.29 -0.57
N ILE A 104 6.70 5.88 0.17
CA ILE A 104 6.87 7.33 0.24
C ILE A 104 7.26 7.91 -1.12
N LYS A 105 8.22 7.27 -1.80
CA LYS A 105 8.64 7.65 -3.13
C LYS A 105 7.47 7.66 -4.11
N ARG A 106 6.67 6.61 -4.10
CA ARG A 106 5.52 6.51 -4.99
C ARG A 106 4.46 7.57 -4.68
N ALA A 107 4.23 7.85 -3.40
CA ALA A 107 3.33 8.92 -2.99
C ALA A 107 3.80 10.29 -3.48
N GLU A 108 5.09 10.56 -3.44
CA GLU A 108 5.68 11.81 -3.96
C GLU A 108 5.56 11.91 -5.48
N GLU A 109 5.90 10.84 -6.21
CA GLU A 109 5.80 10.79 -7.68
C GLU A 109 4.38 11.02 -8.18
N GLU A 110 3.39 10.52 -7.47
CA GLU A 110 1.98 10.66 -7.83
C GLU A 110 1.32 11.91 -7.24
N ASN A 111 2.04 12.72 -6.49
CA ASN A 111 1.51 13.90 -5.80
C ASN A 111 0.31 13.55 -4.90
N VAL A 112 0.46 12.50 -4.13
CA VAL A 112 -0.56 12.01 -3.20
C VAL A 112 -0.74 12.98 -2.04
N ASP A 113 -1.98 13.25 -1.66
CA ASP A 113 -2.33 14.17 -0.57
C ASP A 113 -2.37 13.49 0.78
N ILE A 114 -2.66 12.20 0.82
CA ILE A 114 -2.71 11.40 2.05
C ILE A 114 -2.35 9.94 1.76
N ILE A 115 -1.58 9.34 2.68
CA ILE A 115 -1.31 7.91 2.69
C ILE A 115 -2.17 7.26 3.76
N ILE A 116 -2.85 6.17 3.42
CA ILE A 116 -3.57 5.34 4.39
C ILE A 116 -2.83 4.00 4.50
N ILE A 117 -2.52 3.58 5.70
CA ILE A 117 -1.75 2.37 5.95
C ILE A 117 -2.26 1.63 7.19
N GLY A 118 -2.18 0.30 7.17
CA GLY A 118 -2.46 -0.50 8.36
C GLY A 118 -1.36 -0.35 9.41
N SER A 119 -1.73 -0.38 10.67
CA SER A 119 -0.79 -0.24 11.79
C SER A 119 0.19 -1.40 11.88
N THR A 120 -0.22 -2.60 11.45
CA THR A 120 0.61 -3.82 11.47
C THR A 120 0.52 -4.50 10.12
N GLY A 121 1.59 -5.22 9.74
CA GLY A 121 1.62 -5.99 8.52
C GLY A 121 1.41 -7.49 8.75
N LYS A 122 1.78 -8.30 7.75
CA LYS A 122 1.69 -9.77 7.78
C LYS A 122 2.44 -10.42 8.94
N SER A 123 3.52 -9.82 9.43
CA SER A 123 4.28 -10.32 10.57
C SER A 123 3.50 -10.30 11.89
N GLY A 124 2.38 -9.57 11.94
CA GLY A 124 1.32 -9.75 12.92
C GLY A 124 1.71 -9.71 14.39
N PHE A 125 2.70 -8.93 14.78
CA PHE A 125 2.98 -8.69 16.19
C PHE A 125 1.83 -7.90 16.80
N LYS A 126 0.80 -8.60 17.26
CA LYS A 126 -0.39 -8.02 17.88
C LYS A 126 -0.10 -7.16 19.11
N LYS A 127 1.11 -7.24 19.66
CA LYS A 127 1.56 -6.43 20.80
C LYS A 127 2.12 -5.07 20.41
N LEU A 128 2.42 -4.85 19.13
CA LEU A 128 2.92 -3.56 18.66
C LEU A 128 1.75 -2.68 18.25
N LEU A 129 1.69 -1.48 18.82
CA LEU A 129 0.72 -0.46 18.44
C LEU A 129 0.94 0.00 16.99
N LEU A 130 2.20 -0.04 16.54
CA LEU A 130 2.62 0.40 15.23
C LEU A 130 3.77 -0.49 14.71
N GLY A 131 3.56 -1.15 13.58
CA GLY A 131 4.58 -1.98 12.92
C GLY A 131 5.70 -1.13 12.32
N SER A 132 6.79 -1.78 11.91
CA SER A 132 8.00 -1.11 11.39
C SER A 132 7.72 -0.29 10.12
N VAL A 133 6.97 -0.84 9.18
CA VAL A 133 6.64 -0.13 7.93
C VAL A 133 5.79 1.10 8.21
N ALA A 134 4.73 0.95 9.01
CA ALA A 134 3.86 2.06 9.38
C ALA A 134 4.63 3.15 10.14
N THR A 135 5.50 2.75 11.08
CA THR A 135 6.34 3.68 11.85
C THR A 135 7.21 4.54 10.92
N ASP A 136 7.88 3.92 9.96
CA ASP A 136 8.76 4.64 9.05
C ASP A 136 8.00 5.50 8.04
N VAL A 137 6.85 5.03 7.57
CA VAL A 137 5.99 5.84 6.70
C VAL A 137 5.52 7.10 7.42
N VAL A 138 5.05 6.96 8.68
CA VAL A 138 4.64 8.10 9.50
C VAL A 138 5.80 9.07 9.73
N ARG A 139 6.99 8.52 10.03
CA ARG A 139 8.17 9.34 10.36
C ARG A 139 8.70 10.13 9.17
N TYR A 140 8.74 9.52 7.99
CA TYR A 140 9.46 10.08 6.84
C TYR A 140 8.55 10.63 5.72
N SER A 141 7.25 10.39 5.77
CA SER A 141 6.31 10.92 4.78
C SER A 141 6.22 12.44 4.87
N LYS A 142 6.14 13.10 3.72
CA LYS A 142 5.90 14.55 3.63
C LYS A 142 4.41 14.89 3.65
N CYS A 143 3.55 13.94 3.35
CA CYS A 143 2.11 14.14 3.41
C CYS A 143 1.51 13.50 4.67
N PRO A 144 0.29 13.89 5.06
CA PRO A 144 -0.43 13.25 6.15
C PRO A 144 -0.55 11.74 5.97
N VAL A 145 -0.47 11.01 7.07
CA VAL A 145 -0.61 9.56 7.09
C VAL A 145 -1.73 9.17 8.05
N PHE A 146 -2.69 8.43 7.53
CA PHE A 146 -3.81 7.90 8.29
C PHE A 146 -3.53 6.43 8.60
N VAL A 147 -3.40 6.09 9.86
CA VAL A 147 -3.04 4.73 10.31
C VAL A 147 -4.29 4.00 10.79
N ILE A 148 -4.54 2.82 10.24
CA ILE A 148 -5.68 1.97 10.58
C ILE A 148 -5.22 0.85 11.52
N LYS A 149 -5.82 0.79 12.67
CA LYS A 149 -5.55 -0.24 13.69
C LYS A 149 -6.46 -1.44 13.55
#